data_319df7e1782c1999ea05187d85fdf2d4
#
_entry.id   319df7e1782c1999ea05187d85fdf2d4
#
_cell.length_a   1.000
_cell.length_b   1.000
_cell.length_c   1.000
_cell.angle_alpha   90.00
_cell.angle_beta   90.00
_cell.angle_gamma   90.00
#
_symmetry.space_group_name_H-M   'P 1'
#
loop_
_entity.id
_entity.type
_entity.pdbx_description
1 polymer ?
#
loop_
_entity_poly.entity_id
_entity_poly.type
_entity_poly.pdbx_seq_one_letter_code
_entity_poly.pdbx_strand_id
1 'polypeptide(L)'
;MPVPRLSPFAALRHRNFRLFYTGQTISLTGTWMQQLAQGWLVLQLTDSALWVGLVAALGSLPILVFSLPAGVYADRANKRRVVTVCQALLLAAAALLAVLVATGRVAAWQVAVLAAVVGTVNAFEIPARQSFIVELVGKEDLTNAIALNSSAFNATRIVGPAVAGLLVAEVGIAACFGINALSYVAVLIALQAMRLPPWQRPTAAGGGLDQVREGLRFVRRDPRVLALVLNTAVLSLFGFPYIVLLPVFARDVLRVGAQGLGVMSASIGIGALAAALGLAAFSPHVRRGMLVAWASPVFGLAVAGFAYARWFPLAIATLALTGFAMVLNNAATNTLLQTLVPDGLRGRVMALWALVFVGFAPLGSLLTGWLAGGVGAPAALAAGGALATVVSVWMWGRHAPQVAKLR
;
A
#
# COMPACT_ATOMS: atom_id res chain seq x y z
N MET A 1 25.92 8.38 -30.44
CA MET A 1 24.47 8.34 -30.66
C MET A 1 23.84 9.34 -29.68
N PRO A 2 22.99 10.28 -30.10
CA PRO A 2 22.35 11.20 -29.18
C PRO A 2 21.42 10.40 -28.28
N VAL A 3 21.59 10.54 -26.95
CA VAL A 3 20.70 9.98 -25.94
C VAL A 3 19.30 10.56 -26.24
N PRO A 4 18.27 9.74 -26.52
CA PRO A 4 16.94 10.26 -26.75
C PRO A 4 16.52 11.03 -25.49
N ARG A 5 16.14 12.31 -25.67
CA ARG A 5 15.54 13.09 -24.57
C ARG A 5 14.27 12.37 -24.15
N LEU A 6 14.37 11.58 -23.08
CA LEU A 6 13.24 10.89 -22.48
C LEU A 6 12.26 11.96 -21.99
N SER A 7 11.21 12.21 -22.75
CA SER A 7 10.12 13.06 -22.28
C SER A 7 9.54 12.46 -21.00
N PRO A 8 9.39 13.22 -19.89
CA PRO A 8 8.80 12.71 -18.64
C PRO A 8 7.41 12.10 -18.81
N PHE A 9 6.77 12.37 -19.94
CA PHE A 9 5.40 11.93 -20.28
C PHE A 9 5.36 11.04 -21.53
N ALA A 10 6.46 10.36 -21.88
CA ALA A 10 6.55 9.54 -23.09
C ALA A 10 5.45 8.47 -23.16
N ALA A 11 5.16 7.78 -22.07
CA ALA A 11 4.13 6.75 -22.03
C ALA A 11 2.71 7.28 -22.32
N LEU A 12 2.41 8.55 -22.04
CA LEU A 12 1.11 9.16 -22.36
C LEU A 12 0.88 9.38 -23.86
N ARG A 13 1.88 9.18 -24.71
CA ARG A 13 1.72 9.18 -26.18
C ARG A 13 0.90 7.97 -26.62
N HIS A 14 0.99 6.85 -25.90
CA HIS A 14 0.19 5.66 -26.15
C HIS A 14 -1.26 5.90 -25.74
N ARG A 15 -2.17 5.98 -26.73
CA ARG A 15 -3.59 6.26 -26.52
C ARG A 15 -4.22 5.33 -25.47
N ASN A 16 -3.94 4.02 -25.54
CA ASN A 16 -4.49 3.04 -24.62
C ASN A 16 -3.96 3.24 -23.20
N PHE A 17 -2.68 3.55 -23.03
CA PHE A 17 -2.12 3.86 -21.71
C PHE A 17 -2.69 5.16 -21.13
N ARG A 18 -2.86 6.20 -21.94
CA ARG A 18 -3.47 7.46 -21.49
C ARG A 18 -4.89 7.26 -20.98
N LEU A 19 -5.72 6.49 -21.70
CA LEU A 19 -7.07 6.13 -21.26
C LEU A 19 -7.04 5.37 -19.94
N PHE A 20 -6.17 4.37 -19.84
CA PHE A 20 -6.00 3.58 -18.62
C PHE A 20 -5.54 4.42 -17.44
N TYR A 21 -4.49 5.22 -17.64
CA TYR A 21 -3.88 6.05 -16.61
C TYR A 21 -4.88 7.06 -16.01
N THR A 22 -5.67 7.73 -16.85
CA THR A 22 -6.69 8.67 -16.37
C THR A 22 -7.80 7.97 -15.60
N GLY A 23 -8.38 6.91 -16.14
CA GLY A 23 -9.39 6.13 -15.45
C GLY A 23 -8.89 5.56 -14.12
N GLN A 24 -7.67 5.00 -14.13
CA GLN A 24 -7.06 4.41 -12.94
C GLN A 24 -6.74 5.46 -11.86
N THR A 25 -6.30 6.66 -12.24
CA THR A 25 -6.04 7.74 -11.28
C THR A 25 -7.33 8.18 -10.58
N ILE A 26 -8.43 8.30 -11.31
CA ILE A 26 -9.75 8.60 -10.75
C ILE A 26 -10.18 7.47 -9.77
N SER A 27 -10.05 6.21 -10.19
CA SER A 27 -10.42 5.06 -9.37
C SER A 27 -9.55 4.90 -8.11
N LEU A 28 -8.25 5.15 -8.21
CA LEU A 28 -7.36 5.13 -7.05
C LEU A 28 -7.73 6.20 -6.02
N THR A 29 -8.14 7.40 -6.47
CA THR A 29 -8.62 8.45 -5.55
C THR A 29 -9.85 7.96 -4.79
N GLY A 30 -10.84 7.40 -5.49
CA GLY A 30 -12.03 6.81 -4.87
C GLY A 30 -11.70 5.67 -3.89
N THR A 31 -10.76 4.82 -4.25
CA THR A 31 -10.31 3.69 -3.41
C THR A 31 -9.71 4.19 -2.09
N TRP A 32 -8.84 5.20 -2.12
CA TRP A 32 -8.28 5.80 -0.90
C TRP A 32 -9.34 6.52 -0.06
N MET A 33 -10.33 7.18 -0.72
CA MET A 33 -11.47 7.76 -0.02
C MET A 33 -12.29 6.70 0.71
N GLN A 34 -12.61 5.59 0.03
CA GLN A 34 -13.35 4.49 0.61
C GLN A 34 -12.61 3.87 1.80
N GLN A 35 -11.30 3.69 1.70
CA GLN A 35 -10.49 3.08 2.76
C GLN A 35 -10.58 3.89 4.06
N LEU A 36 -10.48 5.23 3.98
CA LEU A 36 -10.66 6.10 5.14
C LEU A 36 -12.08 6.02 5.69
N ALA A 37 -13.09 6.17 4.82
CA ALA A 37 -14.51 6.14 5.18
C ALA A 37 -14.91 4.81 5.81
N GLN A 38 -14.37 3.69 5.32
CA GLN A 38 -14.64 2.35 5.85
C GLN A 38 -14.10 2.18 7.27
N GLY A 39 -12.86 2.60 7.54
CA GLY A 39 -12.30 2.57 8.90
C GLY A 39 -13.12 3.41 9.89
N TRP A 40 -13.55 4.60 9.45
CA TRP A 40 -14.41 5.50 10.23
C TRP A 40 -15.79 4.89 10.48
N LEU A 41 -16.42 4.32 9.45
CA LEU A 41 -17.72 3.64 9.53
C LEU A 41 -17.69 2.48 10.53
N VAL A 42 -16.69 1.60 10.43
CA VAL A 42 -16.56 0.44 11.32
C VAL A 42 -16.44 0.91 12.77
N LEU A 43 -15.66 1.95 13.03
CA LEU A 43 -15.52 2.51 14.38
C LEU A 43 -16.84 3.08 14.89
N GLN A 44 -17.63 3.76 14.04
CA GLN A 44 -18.95 4.27 14.42
C GLN A 44 -19.97 3.16 14.73
N LEU A 45 -19.92 2.05 13.95
CA LEU A 45 -20.87 0.94 14.10
C LEU A 45 -20.58 0.06 15.32
N THR A 46 -19.30 -0.05 15.73
CA THR A 46 -18.88 -1.06 16.71
C THR A 46 -18.27 -0.51 17.98
N ASP A 47 -17.87 0.76 17.96
CA ASP A 47 -17.08 1.40 19.02
C ASP A 47 -15.84 0.57 19.44
N SER A 48 -15.23 -0.16 18.50
CA SER A 48 -14.21 -1.16 18.76
C SER A 48 -13.02 -1.05 17.81
N ALA A 49 -11.83 -0.80 18.37
CA ALA A 49 -10.57 -0.85 17.63
C ALA A 49 -10.28 -2.26 17.07
N LEU A 50 -10.72 -3.31 17.74
CA LEU A 50 -10.60 -4.69 17.27
C LEU A 50 -11.35 -4.90 15.95
N TRP A 51 -12.59 -4.40 15.85
CA TRP A 51 -13.36 -4.48 14.60
C TRP A 51 -12.70 -3.70 13.46
N VAL A 52 -12.13 -2.54 13.73
CA VAL A 52 -11.36 -1.78 12.72
C VAL A 52 -10.17 -2.60 12.24
N GLY A 53 -9.42 -3.21 13.16
CA GLY A 53 -8.31 -4.11 12.84
C GLY A 53 -8.74 -5.36 12.06
N LEU A 54 -9.86 -5.97 12.45
CA LEU A 54 -10.43 -7.15 11.78
C LEU A 54 -10.82 -6.86 10.34
N VAL A 55 -11.55 -5.76 10.10
CA VAL A 55 -11.98 -5.37 8.74
C VAL A 55 -10.78 -5.04 7.86
N ALA A 56 -9.78 -4.34 8.40
CA ALA A 56 -8.53 -4.07 7.68
C ALA A 56 -7.77 -5.36 7.33
N ALA A 57 -7.71 -6.31 8.27
CA ALA A 57 -7.09 -7.62 8.06
C ALA A 57 -7.85 -8.44 7.01
N LEU A 58 -9.17 -8.50 7.06
CA LEU A 58 -10.00 -9.20 6.08
C LEU A 58 -9.87 -8.61 4.67
N GLY A 59 -9.65 -7.29 4.56
CA GLY A 59 -9.39 -6.64 3.28
C GLY A 59 -8.02 -6.96 2.67
N SER A 60 -7.05 -7.36 3.46
CA SER A 60 -5.67 -7.62 3.01
C SER A 60 -5.24 -9.10 3.09
N LEU A 61 -5.82 -9.90 3.98
CA LEU A 61 -5.50 -11.32 4.12
C LEU A 61 -5.71 -12.13 2.82
N PRO A 62 -6.81 -11.94 2.04
CA PRO A 62 -6.98 -12.66 0.79
C PRO A 62 -5.85 -12.37 -0.22
N ILE A 63 -5.28 -11.16 -0.21
CA ILE A 63 -4.15 -10.82 -1.08
C ILE A 63 -2.96 -11.73 -0.74
N LEU A 64 -2.68 -11.94 0.56
CA LEU A 64 -1.62 -12.85 1.00
C LEU A 64 -1.88 -14.29 0.54
N VAL A 65 -3.09 -14.79 0.76
CA VAL A 65 -3.45 -16.19 0.46
C VAL A 65 -3.46 -16.47 -1.05
N PHE A 66 -4.01 -15.55 -1.84
CA PHE A 66 -4.23 -15.76 -3.26
C PHE A 66 -3.17 -15.13 -4.17
N SER A 67 -2.19 -14.37 -3.65
CA SER A 67 -1.20 -13.67 -4.49
C SER A 67 -0.43 -14.60 -5.45
N LEU A 68 0.00 -15.77 -4.99
CA LEU A 68 0.73 -16.74 -5.83
C LEU A 68 -0.16 -17.34 -6.94
N PRO A 69 -1.32 -17.97 -6.64
CA PRO A 69 -2.19 -18.51 -7.68
C PRO A 69 -2.76 -17.41 -8.59
N ALA A 70 -3.02 -16.23 -8.06
CA ALA A 70 -3.51 -15.09 -8.84
C ALA A 70 -2.47 -14.57 -9.84
N GLY A 71 -1.19 -14.52 -9.45
CA GLY A 71 -0.09 -14.18 -10.36
C GLY A 71 0.01 -15.16 -11.53
N VAL A 72 0.01 -16.46 -11.23
CA VAL A 72 0.02 -17.53 -12.28
C VAL A 72 -1.20 -17.42 -13.20
N TYR A 73 -2.38 -17.14 -12.63
CA TYR A 73 -3.58 -16.93 -13.42
C TYR A 73 -3.50 -15.69 -14.31
N ALA A 74 -3.02 -14.56 -13.77
CA ALA A 74 -2.86 -13.32 -14.50
C ALA A 74 -1.90 -13.45 -15.70
N ASP A 75 -0.83 -14.24 -15.56
CA ASP A 75 0.13 -14.49 -16.65
C ASP A 75 -0.49 -15.25 -17.83
N ARG A 76 -1.48 -16.11 -17.56
CA ARG A 76 -2.12 -16.99 -18.54
C ARG A 76 -3.44 -16.47 -19.10
N ALA A 77 -4.04 -15.50 -18.43
CA ALA A 77 -5.35 -14.96 -18.77
C ALA A 77 -5.27 -13.71 -19.65
N ASN A 78 -6.38 -13.38 -20.30
CA ASN A 78 -6.55 -12.08 -20.95
C ASN A 78 -6.63 -10.99 -19.89
N LYS A 79 -5.57 -10.20 -19.74
CA LYS A 79 -5.42 -9.20 -18.67
C LYS A 79 -6.50 -8.14 -18.71
N ARG A 80 -6.88 -7.67 -19.92
CA ARG A 80 -8.01 -6.74 -20.07
C ARG A 80 -9.29 -7.32 -19.49
N ARG A 81 -9.60 -8.60 -19.81
CA ARG A 81 -10.82 -9.25 -19.31
C ARG A 81 -10.78 -9.42 -17.79
N VAL A 82 -9.65 -9.85 -17.24
CA VAL A 82 -9.47 -10.00 -15.78
C VAL A 82 -9.69 -8.67 -15.09
N VAL A 83 -8.99 -7.61 -15.53
CA VAL A 83 -9.13 -6.27 -14.94
C VAL A 83 -10.58 -5.77 -15.07
N THR A 84 -11.24 -5.96 -16.22
CA THR A 84 -12.64 -5.55 -16.40
C THR A 84 -13.59 -6.24 -15.42
N VAL A 85 -13.46 -7.56 -15.24
CA VAL A 85 -14.30 -8.31 -14.29
C VAL A 85 -14.01 -7.86 -12.86
N CYS A 86 -12.74 -7.71 -12.48
CA CYS A 86 -12.37 -7.23 -11.16
C CYS A 86 -12.93 -5.82 -10.88
N GLN A 87 -12.81 -4.90 -11.83
CA GLN A 87 -13.34 -3.53 -11.67
C GLN A 87 -14.88 -3.52 -11.55
N ALA A 88 -15.59 -4.40 -12.27
CA ALA A 88 -17.03 -4.53 -12.14
C ALA A 88 -17.45 -5.10 -10.77
N LEU A 89 -16.70 -6.07 -10.23
CA LEU A 89 -16.94 -6.60 -8.89
C LEU A 89 -16.65 -5.57 -7.79
N LEU A 90 -15.57 -4.79 -7.94
CA LEU A 90 -15.24 -3.69 -7.02
C LEU A 90 -16.31 -2.59 -7.04
N LEU A 91 -16.81 -2.24 -8.23
CA LEU A 91 -17.94 -1.33 -8.40
C LEU A 91 -19.17 -1.84 -7.65
N ALA A 92 -19.54 -3.10 -7.87
CA ALA A 92 -20.71 -3.71 -7.24
C ALA A 92 -20.58 -3.72 -5.71
N ALA A 93 -19.39 -4.06 -5.17
CA ALA A 93 -19.14 -4.04 -3.74
C ALA A 93 -19.23 -2.63 -3.15
N ALA A 94 -18.65 -1.63 -3.81
CA ALA A 94 -18.69 -0.23 -3.37
C ALA A 94 -20.11 0.34 -3.46
N ALA A 95 -20.86 0.05 -4.53
CA ALA A 95 -22.25 0.47 -4.69
C ALA A 95 -23.15 -0.17 -3.64
N LEU A 96 -22.98 -1.48 -3.38
CA LEU A 96 -23.74 -2.16 -2.32
C LEU A 96 -23.47 -1.54 -0.95
N LEU A 97 -22.21 -1.25 -0.64
CA LEU A 97 -21.87 -0.60 0.62
C LEU A 97 -22.45 0.83 0.72
N ALA A 98 -22.42 1.59 -0.39
CA ALA A 98 -23.03 2.92 -0.46
C ALA A 98 -24.54 2.85 -0.16
N VAL A 99 -25.26 1.90 -0.77
CA VAL A 99 -26.71 1.70 -0.56
C VAL A 99 -27.00 1.28 0.87
N LEU A 100 -26.25 0.32 1.43
CA LEU A 100 -26.43 -0.14 2.82
C LEU A 100 -26.25 1.01 3.82
N VAL A 101 -25.23 1.87 3.61
CA VAL A 101 -24.98 3.03 4.47
C VAL A 101 -26.07 4.10 4.28
N ALA A 102 -26.43 4.43 3.05
CA ALA A 102 -27.44 5.44 2.75
C ALA A 102 -28.84 5.07 3.28
N THR A 103 -29.16 3.77 3.31
CA THR A 103 -30.44 3.25 3.83
C THR A 103 -30.42 2.98 5.35
N GLY A 104 -29.29 3.19 6.03
CA GLY A 104 -29.14 2.90 7.46
C GLY A 104 -29.20 1.41 7.80
N ARG A 105 -29.06 0.52 6.82
CA ARG A 105 -29.12 -0.95 7.00
C ARG A 105 -27.75 -1.61 7.12
N VAL A 106 -26.68 -0.81 7.18
CA VAL A 106 -25.32 -1.33 7.27
C VAL A 106 -25.06 -1.92 8.66
N ALA A 107 -24.45 -3.12 8.68
CA ALA A 107 -23.96 -3.77 9.89
C ALA A 107 -22.46 -4.09 9.74
N ALA A 108 -21.73 -4.15 10.85
CA ALA A 108 -20.28 -4.36 10.86
C ALA A 108 -19.86 -5.65 10.14
N TRP A 109 -20.62 -6.74 10.30
CA TRP A 109 -20.33 -8.00 9.61
C TRP A 109 -20.44 -7.90 8.09
N GLN A 110 -21.38 -7.08 7.57
CA GLN A 110 -21.51 -6.82 6.12
C GLN A 110 -20.28 -6.09 5.59
N VAL A 111 -19.78 -5.09 6.34
CA VAL A 111 -18.54 -4.38 6.00
C VAL A 111 -17.35 -5.35 6.00
N ALA A 112 -17.28 -6.26 6.97
CA ALA A 112 -16.24 -7.27 7.07
C ALA A 112 -16.27 -8.25 5.87
N VAL A 113 -17.44 -8.73 5.48
CA VAL A 113 -17.62 -9.61 4.32
C VAL A 113 -17.24 -8.87 3.03
N LEU A 114 -17.73 -7.65 2.83
CA LEU A 114 -17.38 -6.86 1.66
C LEU A 114 -15.87 -6.54 1.60
N ALA A 115 -15.23 -6.29 2.74
CA ALA A 115 -13.78 -6.12 2.80
C ALA A 115 -13.04 -7.38 2.34
N ALA A 116 -13.47 -8.57 2.77
CA ALA A 116 -12.89 -9.84 2.32
C ALA A 116 -13.11 -10.09 0.81
N VAL A 117 -14.29 -9.74 0.29
CA VAL A 117 -14.58 -9.81 -1.15
C VAL A 117 -13.66 -8.86 -1.93
N VAL A 118 -13.56 -7.60 -1.51
CA VAL A 118 -12.68 -6.60 -2.13
C VAL A 118 -11.22 -7.06 -2.08
N GLY A 119 -10.76 -7.58 -0.95
CA GLY A 119 -9.42 -8.15 -0.80
C GLY A 119 -9.15 -9.31 -1.76
N THR A 120 -10.13 -10.21 -1.92
CA THR A 120 -10.05 -11.33 -2.86
C THR A 120 -9.97 -10.84 -4.31
N VAL A 121 -10.82 -9.90 -4.70
CA VAL A 121 -10.78 -9.31 -6.04
C VAL A 121 -9.44 -8.61 -6.31
N ASN A 122 -8.92 -7.86 -5.33
CA ASN A 122 -7.63 -7.17 -5.44
C ASN A 122 -6.45 -8.15 -5.58
N ALA A 123 -6.52 -9.34 -4.98
CA ALA A 123 -5.51 -10.38 -5.15
C ALA A 123 -5.29 -10.75 -6.62
N PHE A 124 -6.35 -10.74 -7.44
CA PHE A 124 -6.28 -11.01 -8.89
C PHE A 124 -6.08 -9.73 -9.71
N GLU A 125 -6.68 -8.61 -9.29
CA GLU A 125 -6.61 -7.33 -10.01
C GLU A 125 -5.20 -6.79 -10.07
N ILE A 126 -4.49 -6.75 -8.93
CA ILE A 126 -3.17 -6.12 -8.82
C ILE A 126 -2.16 -6.73 -9.80
N PRO A 127 -1.91 -8.07 -9.83
CA PRO A 127 -0.96 -8.65 -10.77
C PRO A 127 -1.42 -8.53 -12.23
N ALA A 128 -2.71 -8.69 -12.50
CA ALA A 128 -3.26 -8.52 -13.84
C ALA A 128 -3.06 -7.10 -14.36
N ARG A 129 -3.32 -6.09 -13.53
CA ARG A 129 -3.13 -4.67 -13.86
C ARG A 129 -1.66 -4.32 -14.09
N GLN A 130 -0.75 -4.80 -13.26
CA GLN A 130 0.68 -4.56 -13.42
C GLN A 130 1.21 -5.15 -14.74
N SER A 131 0.82 -6.38 -15.05
CA SER A 131 1.18 -7.03 -16.32
C SER A 131 0.51 -6.36 -17.52
N PHE A 132 -0.70 -5.80 -17.35
CA PHE A 132 -1.41 -5.11 -18.42
C PHE A 132 -0.73 -3.80 -18.84
N ILE A 133 -0.12 -3.05 -17.90
CA ILE A 133 0.64 -1.84 -18.20
C ILE A 133 1.74 -2.12 -19.24
N VAL A 134 2.43 -3.25 -19.13
CA VAL A 134 3.48 -3.66 -20.08
C VAL A 134 2.92 -3.83 -21.49
N GLU A 135 1.70 -4.40 -21.63
CA GLU A 135 1.02 -4.57 -22.92
C GLU A 135 0.57 -3.23 -23.53
N LEU A 136 0.35 -2.20 -22.70
CA LEU A 136 -0.15 -0.90 -23.17
C LEU A 136 0.95 0.01 -23.75
N VAL A 137 2.20 -0.11 -23.26
CA VAL A 137 3.30 0.81 -23.64
C VAL A 137 4.51 0.11 -24.28
N GLY A 138 4.55 -1.23 -24.26
CA GLY A 138 5.73 -1.96 -24.69
C GLY A 138 6.93 -1.80 -23.75
N LYS A 139 8.08 -2.37 -24.13
CA LYS A 139 9.29 -2.37 -23.28
C LYS A 139 10.01 -1.02 -23.25
N GLU A 140 9.91 -0.24 -24.33
CA GLU A 140 10.64 1.02 -24.50
C GLU A 140 10.18 2.11 -23.51
N ASP A 141 8.87 2.29 -23.34
CA ASP A 141 8.29 3.32 -22.48
C ASP A 141 7.87 2.77 -21.10
N LEU A 142 8.17 1.50 -20.79
CA LEU A 142 7.73 0.83 -19.56
C LEU A 142 8.20 1.55 -18.30
N THR A 143 9.47 1.97 -18.26
CA THR A 143 10.02 2.69 -17.09
C THR A 143 9.26 3.99 -16.84
N ASN A 144 8.90 4.72 -17.92
CA ASN A 144 8.12 5.95 -17.81
C ASN A 144 6.69 5.67 -17.34
N ALA A 145 6.05 4.62 -17.87
CA ALA A 145 4.71 4.20 -17.45
C ALA A 145 4.67 3.81 -15.96
N ILE A 146 5.68 3.08 -15.48
CA ILE A 146 5.82 2.71 -14.06
C ILE A 146 5.99 3.96 -13.19
N ALA A 147 6.82 4.92 -13.61
CA ALA A 147 7.03 6.17 -12.89
C ALA A 147 5.74 6.99 -12.78
N LEU A 148 4.99 7.13 -13.89
CA LEU A 148 3.70 7.81 -13.91
C LEU A 148 2.67 7.10 -13.01
N ASN A 149 2.56 5.77 -13.08
CA ASN A 149 1.65 4.99 -12.24
C ASN A 149 1.99 5.14 -10.74
N SER A 150 3.28 5.14 -10.38
CA SER A 150 3.74 5.38 -9.02
C SER A 150 3.42 6.80 -8.55
N SER A 151 3.57 7.79 -9.43
CA SER A 151 3.23 9.18 -9.14
C SER A 151 1.73 9.34 -8.89
N ALA A 152 0.87 8.73 -9.73
CA ALA A 152 -0.58 8.73 -9.53
C ALA A 152 -0.95 8.07 -8.21
N PHE A 153 -0.36 6.91 -7.89
CA PHE A 153 -0.62 6.19 -6.63
C PHE A 153 -0.29 7.06 -5.40
N ASN A 154 0.86 7.74 -5.40
CA ASN A 154 1.26 8.60 -4.29
C ASN A 154 0.41 9.89 -4.22
N ALA A 155 0.08 10.51 -5.34
CA ALA A 155 -0.78 11.69 -5.37
C ALA A 155 -2.19 11.36 -4.86
N THR A 156 -2.79 10.27 -5.31
CA THR A 156 -4.14 9.86 -4.89
C THR A 156 -4.19 9.43 -3.42
N ARG A 157 -3.09 8.90 -2.88
CA ARG A 157 -2.93 8.59 -1.46
C ARG A 157 -2.96 9.83 -0.56
N ILE A 158 -2.63 11.01 -1.09
CA ILE A 158 -2.73 12.29 -0.38
C ILE A 158 -4.14 12.86 -0.58
N VAL A 159 -4.57 12.97 -1.83
CA VAL A 159 -5.82 13.64 -2.22
C VAL A 159 -7.05 12.87 -1.75
N GLY A 160 -7.05 11.54 -1.91
CA GLY A 160 -8.20 10.69 -1.57
C GLY A 160 -8.64 10.86 -0.12
N PRO A 161 -7.78 10.61 0.88
CA PRO A 161 -8.13 10.79 2.29
C PRO A 161 -8.48 12.23 2.67
N ALA A 162 -7.81 13.24 2.10
CA ALA A 162 -8.13 14.64 2.35
C ALA A 162 -9.56 14.97 1.90
N VAL A 163 -9.93 14.57 0.69
CA VAL A 163 -11.29 14.74 0.16
C VAL A 163 -12.31 13.91 0.96
N ALA A 164 -11.95 12.67 1.34
CA ALA A 164 -12.83 11.82 2.13
C ALA A 164 -13.16 12.43 3.49
N GLY A 165 -12.17 13.01 4.18
CA GLY A 165 -12.39 13.66 5.48
C GLY A 165 -13.41 14.80 5.39
N LEU A 166 -13.32 15.61 4.34
CA LEU A 166 -14.30 16.69 4.07
C LEU A 166 -15.67 16.12 3.72
N LEU A 167 -15.74 15.15 2.80
CA LEU A 167 -17.01 14.55 2.38
C LEU A 167 -17.73 13.85 3.52
N VAL A 168 -17.02 13.13 4.38
CA VAL A 168 -17.61 12.47 5.55
C VAL A 168 -18.20 13.49 6.51
N ALA A 169 -17.53 14.64 6.70
CA ALA A 169 -17.99 15.69 7.60
C ALA A 169 -19.20 16.46 7.07
N GLU A 170 -19.23 16.78 5.76
CA GLU A 170 -20.23 17.68 5.17
C GLU A 170 -21.40 16.95 4.52
N VAL A 171 -21.15 15.81 3.89
CA VAL A 171 -22.14 15.09 3.06
C VAL A 171 -22.52 13.74 3.67
N GLY A 172 -21.58 13.13 4.40
CA GLY A 172 -21.76 11.85 5.04
C GLY A 172 -20.95 10.72 4.38
N ILE A 173 -20.85 9.60 5.10
CA ILE A 173 -19.99 8.45 4.73
C ILE A 173 -20.45 7.80 3.41
N ALA A 174 -21.75 7.71 3.17
CA ALA A 174 -22.33 7.09 1.98
C ALA A 174 -21.80 7.72 0.68
N ALA A 175 -21.55 9.04 0.68
CA ALA A 175 -21.02 9.76 -0.46
C ALA A 175 -19.63 9.23 -0.89
N CYS A 176 -18.75 8.90 0.07
CA CYS A 176 -17.44 8.36 -0.24
C CYS A 176 -17.52 7.01 -0.97
N PHE A 177 -18.43 6.12 -0.55
CA PHE A 177 -18.65 4.83 -1.21
C PHE A 177 -19.31 5.00 -2.59
N GLY A 178 -20.28 5.91 -2.72
CA GLY A 178 -20.94 6.20 -4.00
C GLY A 178 -19.97 6.80 -5.02
N ILE A 179 -19.16 7.77 -4.62
CA ILE A 179 -18.13 8.37 -5.49
C ILE A 179 -17.08 7.31 -5.90
N ASN A 180 -16.68 6.44 -4.98
CA ASN A 180 -15.78 5.34 -5.35
C ASN A 180 -16.43 4.36 -6.32
N ALA A 181 -17.70 4.00 -6.15
CA ALA A 181 -18.43 3.18 -7.12
C ALA A 181 -18.43 3.85 -8.51
N LEU A 182 -18.72 5.14 -8.58
CA LEU A 182 -18.66 5.89 -9.84
C LEU A 182 -17.25 5.95 -10.42
N SER A 183 -16.21 6.01 -9.60
CA SER A 183 -14.84 6.04 -10.06
C SER A 183 -14.42 4.77 -10.81
N TYR A 184 -14.96 3.60 -10.43
CA TYR A 184 -14.74 2.36 -11.17
C TYR A 184 -15.39 2.37 -12.58
N VAL A 185 -16.49 3.11 -12.76
CA VAL A 185 -17.11 3.29 -14.08
C VAL A 185 -16.12 3.98 -15.03
N ALA A 186 -15.33 4.95 -14.56
CA ALA A 186 -14.33 5.61 -15.39
C ALA A 186 -13.28 4.62 -15.93
N VAL A 187 -12.84 3.66 -15.12
CA VAL A 187 -11.91 2.60 -15.58
C VAL A 187 -12.59 1.67 -16.59
N LEU A 188 -13.83 1.27 -16.32
CA LEU A 188 -14.58 0.38 -17.22
C LEU A 188 -14.80 1.03 -18.60
N ILE A 189 -15.15 2.32 -18.64
CA ILE A 189 -15.26 3.10 -19.89
C ILE A 189 -13.90 3.16 -20.60
N ALA A 190 -12.82 3.46 -19.85
CA ALA A 190 -11.48 3.49 -20.40
C ALA A 190 -11.08 2.15 -21.02
N LEU A 191 -11.35 1.02 -20.33
CA LEU A 191 -11.06 -0.33 -20.82
C LEU A 191 -11.86 -0.66 -22.09
N GLN A 192 -13.13 -0.24 -22.18
CA GLN A 192 -13.97 -0.44 -23.35
C GLN A 192 -13.51 0.40 -24.55
N ALA A 193 -13.06 1.63 -24.32
CA ALA A 193 -12.56 2.54 -25.35
C ALA A 193 -11.19 2.17 -25.93
N MET A 194 -10.47 1.20 -25.32
CA MET A 194 -9.14 0.76 -25.80
C MET A 194 -9.24 -0.09 -27.07
N ARG A 195 -8.30 0.12 -27.96
CA ARG A 195 -8.10 -0.67 -29.18
C ARG A 195 -6.87 -1.55 -28.98
N LEU A 196 -7.08 -2.81 -28.64
CA LEU A 196 -6.02 -3.80 -28.40
C LEU A 196 -6.04 -4.86 -29.51
N PRO A 197 -4.87 -5.41 -29.87
CA PRO A 197 -4.82 -6.56 -30.77
C PRO A 197 -5.53 -7.78 -30.15
N PRO A 198 -5.95 -8.75 -30.98
CA PRO A 198 -6.51 -10.00 -30.48
C PRO A 198 -5.55 -10.67 -29.47
N TRP A 199 -6.12 -11.10 -28.35
CA TRP A 199 -5.33 -11.76 -27.31
C TRP A 199 -4.83 -13.14 -27.78
N GLN A 200 -3.53 -13.37 -27.62
CA GLN A 200 -2.92 -14.67 -27.87
C GLN A 200 -2.51 -15.31 -26.54
N ARG A 201 -2.80 -16.60 -26.39
CA ARG A 201 -2.48 -17.32 -25.17
C ARG A 201 -0.96 -17.46 -25.03
N PRO A 202 -0.33 -16.98 -23.94
CA PRO A 202 1.09 -17.16 -23.74
C PRO A 202 1.46 -18.62 -23.58
N THR A 203 2.61 -19.03 -24.11
CA THR A 203 3.23 -20.32 -23.81
C THR A 203 3.69 -20.29 -22.36
N ALA A 204 3.22 -21.26 -21.57
CA ALA A 204 3.43 -21.27 -20.14
C ALA A 204 4.93 -21.37 -19.79
N ALA A 205 5.46 -20.35 -19.11
CA ALA A 205 6.72 -20.49 -18.38
C ALA A 205 6.41 -21.17 -17.04
N GLY A 206 7.06 -22.30 -16.78
CA GLY A 206 6.93 -23.01 -15.52
C GLY A 206 7.58 -22.21 -14.39
N GLY A 207 6.93 -22.16 -13.24
CA GLY A 207 7.48 -21.53 -12.06
C GLY A 207 6.58 -21.81 -10.87
N GLY A 208 6.99 -22.73 -10.00
CA GLY A 208 6.20 -23.19 -8.89
C GLY A 208 6.90 -22.98 -7.54
N LEU A 209 6.46 -23.74 -6.56
CA LEU A 209 6.94 -23.75 -5.17
C LEU A 209 8.46 -23.88 -5.02
N ASP A 210 9.14 -24.55 -5.97
CA ASP A 210 10.60 -24.70 -5.95
C ASP A 210 11.33 -23.37 -6.09
N GLN A 211 10.79 -22.41 -6.86
CA GLN A 211 11.37 -21.08 -6.97
C GLN A 211 11.27 -20.29 -5.65
N VAL A 212 10.16 -20.45 -4.92
CA VAL A 212 9.98 -19.84 -3.60
C VAL A 212 10.97 -20.45 -2.59
N ARG A 213 11.14 -21.78 -2.61
CA ARG A 213 12.09 -22.48 -1.74
C ARG A 213 13.53 -22.06 -1.99
N GLU A 214 13.90 -21.86 -3.25
CA GLU A 214 15.24 -21.41 -3.62
C GLU A 214 15.50 -19.97 -3.17
N GLY A 215 14.53 -19.06 -3.38
CA GLY A 215 14.59 -17.70 -2.84
C GLY A 215 14.75 -17.68 -1.32
N LEU A 216 13.96 -18.49 -0.60
CA LEU A 216 14.03 -18.60 0.86
C LEU A 216 15.38 -19.16 1.34
N ARG A 217 15.92 -20.14 0.64
CA ARG A 217 17.25 -20.70 0.95
C ARG A 217 18.34 -19.64 0.79
N PHE A 218 18.28 -18.82 -0.25
CA PHE A 218 19.22 -17.72 -0.46
C PHE A 218 19.10 -16.67 0.64
N VAL A 219 17.88 -16.21 0.96
CA VAL A 219 17.64 -15.23 2.03
C VAL A 219 18.22 -15.72 3.36
N ARG A 220 18.06 -17.00 3.70
CA ARG A 220 18.61 -17.56 4.95
C ARG A 220 20.14 -17.66 4.96
N ARG A 221 20.78 -17.75 3.79
CA ARG A 221 22.26 -17.90 3.67
C ARG A 221 23.00 -16.56 3.68
N ASP A 222 22.40 -15.49 3.18
CA ASP A 222 23.01 -14.15 3.21
C ASP A 222 22.47 -13.34 4.41
N PRO A 223 23.28 -13.11 5.45
CA PRO A 223 22.85 -12.38 6.65
C PRO A 223 22.36 -10.97 6.35
N ARG A 224 22.88 -10.32 5.30
CA ARG A 224 22.49 -8.95 4.91
C ARG A 224 21.08 -8.94 4.32
N VAL A 225 20.81 -9.87 3.41
CA VAL A 225 19.48 -10.03 2.79
C VAL A 225 18.45 -10.45 3.84
N LEU A 226 18.84 -11.38 4.73
CA LEU A 226 17.98 -11.80 5.85
C LEU A 226 17.63 -10.63 6.76
N ALA A 227 18.61 -9.80 7.13
CA ALA A 227 18.38 -8.62 7.98
C ALA A 227 17.39 -7.63 7.32
N LEU A 228 17.52 -7.36 6.01
CA LEU A 228 16.61 -6.49 5.27
C LEU A 228 15.18 -7.04 5.24
N VAL A 229 15.02 -8.34 5.00
CA VAL A 229 13.71 -9.01 4.97
C VAL A 229 13.07 -9.05 6.37
N LEU A 230 13.85 -9.38 7.41
CA LEU A 230 13.36 -9.38 8.80
C LEU A 230 13.00 -7.97 9.28
N ASN A 231 13.79 -6.96 8.94
CA ASN A 231 13.43 -5.57 9.23
C ASN A 231 12.08 -5.20 8.61
N THR A 232 11.86 -5.58 7.34
CA THR A 232 10.57 -5.38 6.68
C THR A 232 9.44 -6.10 7.40
N ALA A 233 9.65 -7.35 7.85
CA ALA A 233 8.65 -8.11 8.59
C ALA A 233 8.26 -7.42 9.90
N VAL A 234 9.25 -6.94 10.66
CA VAL A 234 9.05 -6.24 11.94
C VAL A 234 8.26 -4.94 11.72
N LEU A 235 8.67 -4.13 10.74
CA LEU A 235 7.97 -2.89 10.43
C LEU A 235 6.54 -3.15 9.93
N SER A 236 6.34 -4.21 9.14
CA SER A 236 5.02 -4.56 8.64
C SER A 236 4.09 -5.06 9.75
N LEU A 237 4.61 -5.84 10.70
CA LEU A 237 3.82 -6.41 11.77
C LEU A 237 3.52 -5.40 12.89
N PHE A 238 4.50 -4.57 13.28
CA PHE A 238 4.42 -3.72 14.47
C PHE A 238 4.36 -2.23 14.14
N GLY A 239 4.90 -1.82 13.00
CA GLY A 239 4.98 -0.43 12.61
C GLY A 239 3.78 0.04 11.80
N PHE A 240 3.48 -0.60 10.66
CA PHE A 240 2.44 -0.14 9.72
C PHE A 240 1.00 -0.17 10.22
N PRO A 241 0.62 -0.98 11.24
CA PRO A 241 -0.74 -0.96 11.76
C PRO A 241 -1.22 0.37 12.35
N TYR A 242 -0.34 1.36 12.54
CA TYR A 242 -0.76 2.70 12.96
C TYR A 242 -1.86 3.29 12.07
N ILE A 243 -1.84 2.98 10.76
CA ILE A 243 -2.86 3.45 9.80
C ILE A 243 -4.26 2.97 10.21
N VAL A 244 -4.36 1.75 10.72
CA VAL A 244 -5.64 1.13 11.13
C VAL A 244 -6.24 1.85 12.34
N LEU A 245 -5.40 2.35 13.24
CA LEU A 245 -5.86 3.06 14.43
C LEU A 245 -6.11 4.56 14.22
N LEU A 246 -5.79 5.14 13.05
CA LEU A 246 -6.03 6.56 12.78
C LEU A 246 -7.48 7.01 13.06
N PRO A 247 -8.54 6.26 12.69
CA PRO A 247 -9.91 6.62 13.05
C PRO A 247 -10.12 6.72 14.56
N VAL A 248 -9.56 5.79 15.34
CA VAL A 248 -9.63 5.78 16.81
C VAL A 248 -8.93 7.02 17.39
N PHE A 249 -7.74 7.35 16.88
CA PHE A 249 -7.02 8.55 17.31
C PHE A 249 -7.77 9.83 16.96
N ALA A 250 -8.35 9.92 15.76
CA ALA A 250 -9.09 11.11 15.33
C ALA A 250 -10.37 11.33 16.15
N ARG A 251 -11.08 10.24 16.52
CA ARG A 251 -12.32 10.32 17.27
C ARG A 251 -12.09 10.45 18.79
N ASP A 252 -11.30 9.57 19.37
CA ASP A 252 -11.29 9.35 20.82
C ASP A 252 -10.12 10.05 21.52
N VAL A 253 -8.97 10.19 20.83
CA VAL A 253 -7.74 10.74 21.44
C VAL A 253 -7.60 12.23 21.16
N LEU A 254 -7.66 12.62 19.87
CA LEU A 254 -7.48 14.01 19.43
C LEU A 254 -8.80 14.77 19.29
N ARG A 255 -9.91 14.06 19.16
CA ARG A 255 -11.27 14.60 19.03
C ARG A 255 -11.44 15.59 17.86
N VAL A 256 -10.77 15.30 16.74
CA VAL A 256 -10.75 16.15 15.54
C VAL A 256 -11.71 15.70 14.44
N GLY A 257 -12.49 14.64 14.69
CA GLY A 257 -13.50 14.15 13.77
C GLY A 257 -12.95 13.58 12.46
N ALA A 258 -13.85 13.37 11.49
CA ALA A 258 -13.49 12.80 10.18
C ALA A 258 -12.63 13.74 9.34
N GLN A 259 -12.83 15.06 9.44
CA GLN A 259 -11.99 16.03 8.75
C GLN A 259 -10.55 15.96 9.25
N GLY A 260 -10.35 15.89 10.57
CA GLY A 260 -9.02 15.70 11.16
C GLY A 260 -8.37 14.40 10.74
N LEU A 261 -9.14 13.30 10.62
CA LEU A 261 -8.66 12.02 10.09
C LEU A 261 -8.15 12.16 8.65
N GLY A 262 -8.86 12.92 7.81
CA GLY A 262 -8.44 13.23 6.44
C GLY A 262 -7.09 13.96 6.41
N VAL A 263 -6.92 14.99 7.26
CA VAL A 263 -5.66 15.74 7.38
C VAL A 263 -4.52 14.86 7.90
N MET A 264 -4.78 14.04 8.92
CA MET A 264 -3.81 13.08 9.45
C MET A 264 -3.32 12.10 8.36
N SER A 265 -4.25 11.55 7.57
CA SER A 265 -3.92 10.63 6.48
C SER A 265 -3.14 11.33 5.36
N ALA A 266 -3.53 12.55 5.00
CA ALA A 266 -2.83 13.36 4.00
C ALA A 266 -1.40 13.72 4.43
N SER A 267 -1.17 14.00 5.72
CA SER A 267 0.16 14.33 6.24
C SER A 267 1.16 13.20 6.07
N ILE A 268 0.74 11.94 6.21
CA ILE A 268 1.56 10.76 5.92
C ILE A 268 1.98 10.77 4.44
N GLY A 269 1.03 11.06 3.55
CA GLY A 269 1.29 11.14 2.11
C GLY A 269 2.26 12.27 1.74
N ILE A 270 2.13 13.44 2.38
CA ILE A 270 3.03 14.57 2.19
C ILE A 270 4.45 14.20 2.63
N GLY A 271 4.62 13.59 3.80
CA GLY A 271 5.91 13.09 4.24
C GLY A 271 6.52 12.06 3.28
N ALA A 272 5.70 11.13 2.80
CA ALA A 272 6.09 10.14 1.81
C ALA A 272 6.57 10.77 0.50
N LEU A 273 5.87 11.80 0.01
CA LEU A 273 6.24 12.55 -1.19
C LEU A 273 7.55 13.31 -0.99
N ALA A 274 7.72 13.98 0.15
CA ALA A 274 8.97 14.68 0.49
C ALA A 274 10.17 13.72 0.50
N ALA A 275 10.00 12.50 1.06
CA ALA A 275 11.05 11.47 1.03
C ALA A 275 11.38 11.01 -0.40
N ALA A 276 10.36 10.78 -1.23
CA ALA A 276 10.56 10.35 -2.61
C ALA A 276 11.29 11.41 -3.45
N LEU A 277 10.91 12.69 -3.30
CA LEU A 277 11.57 13.81 -3.98
C LEU A 277 13.00 14.02 -3.46
N GLY A 278 13.20 13.96 -2.14
CA GLY A 278 14.53 14.04 -1.55
C GLY A 278 15.45 12.92 -2.03
N LEU A 279 14.95 11.69 -2.08
CA LEU A 279 15.73 10.56 -2.60
C LEU A 279 16.07 10.73 -4.09
N ALA A 280 15.14 11.23 -4.90
CA ALA A 280 15.40 11.51 -6.31
C ALA A 280 16.48 12.59 -6.51
N ALA A 281 16.48 13.64 -5.68
CA ALA A 281 17.42 14.74 -5.74
C ALA A 281 18.83 14.36 -5.26
N PHE A 282 18.94 13.54 -4.20
CA PHE A 282 20.20 13.25 -3.51
C PHE A 282 20.73 11.82 -3.70
N SER A 283 20.03 10.98 -4.50
CA SER A 283 20.32 9.55 -4.70
C SER A 283 21.80 9.20 -4.97
N PRO A 284 22.56 9.96 -5.79
CA PRO A 284 23.96 9.61 -6.07
C PRO A 284 24.91 9.71 -4.88
N HIS A 285 24.56 10.51 -3.86
CA HIS A 285 25.43 10.84 -2.74
C HIS A 285 25.11 10.06 -1.46
N VAL A 286 24.01 9.28 -1.46
CA VAL A 286 23.51 8.66 -0.23
C VAL A 286 23.87 7.19 -0.15
N ARG A 287 24.46 6.79 0.96
CA ARG A 287 24.72 5.39 1.30
C ARG A 287 23.39 4.71 1.72
N ARG A 288 22.87 3.85 0.87
CA ARG A 288 21.55 3.23 1.04
C ARG A 288 21.46 2.37 2.30
N GLY A 289 22.55 1.68 2.67
CA GLY A 289 22.62 0.93 3.91
C GLY A 289 22.46 1.82 5.15
N MET A 290 23.05 3.02 5.13
CA MET A 290 22.89 3.99 6.21
C MET A 290 21.45 4.54 6.25
N LEU A 291 20.82 4.78 5.09
CA LEU A 291 19.40 5.19 5.05
C LEU A 291 18.48 4.20 5.76
N VAL A 292 18.61 2.90 5.47
CA VAL A 292 17.79 1.89 6.13
C VAL A 292 18.06 1.85 7.62
N ALA A 293 19.35 1.94 8.02
CA ALA A 293 19.76 1.91 9.42
C ALA A 293 19.17 3.07 10.24
N TRP A 294 18.96 4.23 9.66
CA TRP A 294 18.37 5.38 10.33
C TRP A 294 16.84 5.48 10.12
N ALA A 295 16.37 5.21 8.91
CA ALA A 295 14.96 5.37 8.60
C ALA A 295 14.05 4.38 9.36
N SER A 296 14.53 3.15 9.61
CA SER A 296 13.75 2.16 10.35
C SER A 296 13.48 2.55 11.80
N PRO A 297 14.51 2.89 12.63
CA PRO A 297 14.25 3.33 14.00
C PRO A 297 13.53 4.69 14.06
N VAL A 298 13.80 5.63 13.14
CA VAL A 298 13.08 6.91 13.07
C VAL A 298 11.59 6.67 12.79
N PHE A 299 11.26 5.72 11.92
CA PHE A 299 9.87 5.33 11.66
C PHE A 299 9.20 4.84 12.95
N GLY A 300 9.82 3.91 13.68
CA GLY A 300 9.26 3.39 14.93
C GLY A 300 9.11 4.47 16.01
N LEU A 301 10.11 5.34 16.17
CA LEU A 301 10.06 6.49 17.09
C LEU A 301 8.96 7.49 16.70
N ALA A 302 8.78 7.77 15.41
CA ALA A 302 7.72 8.65 14.94
C ALA A 302 6.32 8.08 15.22
N VAL A 303 6.14 6.76 15.05
CA VAL A 303 4.90 6.05 15.40
C VAL A 303 4.66 6.12 16.93
N ALA A 304 5.69 5.87 17.73
CA ALA A 304 5.58 5.97 19.20
C ALA A 304 5.32 7.42 19.65
N GLY A 305 5.94 8.39 19.02
CA GLY A 305 5.70 9.82 19.26
C GLY A 305 4.27 10.23 18.91
N PHE A 306 3.74 9.74 17.78
CA PHE A 306 2.34 9.94 17.42
C PHE A 306 1.37 9.35 18.46
N ALA A 307 1.67 8.18 19.01
CA ALA A 307 0.83 7.52 20.01
C ALA A 307 0.56 8.39 21.25
N TYR A 308 1.51 9.26 21.63
CA TYR A 308 1.36 10.17 22.76
C TYR A 308 1.07 11.62 22.37
N ALA A 309 0.94 11.92 21.08
CA ALA A 309 0.57 13.26 20.64
C ALA A 309 -0.86 13.61 21.08
N ARG A 310 -0.98 14.64 21.94
CA ARG A 310 -2.27 15.18 22.41
C ARG A 310 -2.61 16.50 21.71
N TRP A 311 -1.66 17.08 21.02
CA TRP A 311 -1.79 18.31 20.26
C TRP A 311 -1.81 17.99 18.77
N PHE A 312 -2.84 18.44 18.05
CA PHE A 312 -3.09 18.07 16.66
C PHE A 312 -1.92 18.41 15.71
N PRO A 313 -1.27 19.60 15.77
CA PRO A 313 -0.10 19.88 14.95
C PRO A 313 1.07 18.92 15.19
N LEU A 314 1.29 18.47 16.44
CA LEU A 314 2.32 17.49 16.75
C LEU A 314 1.97 16.12 16.14
N ALA A 315 0.70 15.72 16.18
CA ALA A 315 0.23 14.50 15.53
C ALA A 315 0.47 14.54 14.01
N ILE A 316 0.16 15.67 13.36
CA ILE A 316 0.43 15.87 11.93
C ILE A 316 1.94 15.79 11.64
N ALA A 317 2.78 16.44 12.42
CA ALA A 317 4.23 16.46 12.24
C ALA A 317 4.84 15.04 12.40
N THR A 318 4.44 14.30 13.43
CA THR A 318 4.90 12.92 13.66
C THR A 318 4.39 11.97 12.58
N LEU A 319 3.17 12.11 12.09
CA LEU A 319 2.65 11.32 10.98
C LEU A 319 3.34 11.64 9.66
N ALA A 320 3.65 12.91 9.39
CA ALA A 320 4.46 13.29 8.22
C ALA A 320 5.88 12.67 8.30
N LEU A 321 6.51 12.71 9.47
CA LEU A 321 7.79 12.04 9.71
C LEU A 321 7.69 10.52 9.54
N THR A 322 6.59 9.91 9.99
CA THR A 322 6.32 8.48 9.78
C THR A 322 6.25 8.13 8.29
N GLY A 323 5.48 8.92 7.50
CA GLY A 323 5.41 8.74 6.05
C GLY A 323 6.75 8.92 5.35
N PHE A 324 7.52 9.92 5.77
CA PHE A 324 8.87 10.20 5.26
C PHE A 324 9.83 9.02 5.52
N ALA A 325 9.93 8.59 6.76
CA ALA A 325 10.82 7.49 7.16
C ALA A 325 10.42 6.16 6.51
N MET A 326 9.10 5.90 6.38
CA MET A 326 8.57 4.71 5.71
C MET A 326 9.03 4.61 4.25
N VAL A 327 8.93 5.70 3.48
CA VAL A 327 9.31 5.69 2.07
C VAL A 327 10.81 5.58 1.91
N LEU A 328 11.61 6.27 2.72
CA LEU A 328 13.07 6.14 2.72
C LEU A 328 13.50 4.69 3.00
N ASN A 329 12.92 4.08 4.03
CA ASN A 329 13.22 2.69 4.38
C ASN A 329 12.85 1.72 3.24
N ASN A 330 11.64 1.84 2.70
CA ASN A 330 11.17 0.94 1.64
C ASN A 330 11.99 1.09 0.35
N ALA A 331 12.26 2.31 -0.09
CA ALA A 331 13.03 2.56 -1.31
C ALA A 331 14.48 2.08 -1.18
N ALA A 332 15.12 2.37 -0.04
CA ALA A 332 16.48 1.92 0.21
C ALA A 332 16.57 0.39 0.35
N THR A 333 15.66 -0.24 1.09
CA THR A 333 15.58 -1.71 1.21
C THR A 333 15.37 -2.39 -0.13
N ASN A 334 14.41 -1.89 -0.93
CA ASN A 334 14.12 -2.41 -2.26
C ASN A 334 15.37 -2.36 -3.16
N THR A 335 16.08 -1.24 -3.16
CA THR A 335 17.28 -1.10 -3.98
C THR A 335 18.44 -1.97 -3.50
N LEU A 336 18.65 -2.06 -2.18
CA LEU A 336 19.68 -2.92 -1.61
C LEU A 336 19.43 -4.40 -1.95
N LEU A 337 18.20 -4.87 -1.83
CA LEU A 337 17.85 -6.24 -2.22
C LEU A 337 18.13 -6.48 -3.70
N GLN A 338 17.76 -5.54 -4.58
CA GLN A 338 18.02 -5.67 -6.02
C GLN A 338 19.51 -5.67 -6.37
N THR A 339 20.36 -5.00 -5.59
CA THR A 339 21.80 -4.93 -5.84
C THR A 339 22.58 -6.07 -5.18
N LEU A 340 22.13 -6.59 -4.04
CA LEU A 340 22.80 -7.68 -3.32
C LEU A 340 22.49 -9.07 -3.90
N VAL A 341 21.33 -9.22 -4.51
CA VAL A 341 20.86 -10.52 -5.00
C VAL A 341 21.31 -10.75 -6.44
N PRO A 342 21.93 -11.92 -6.75
CA PRO A 342 22.29 -12.30 -8.10
C PRO A 342 21.09 -12.26 -9.06
N ASP A 343 21.32 -11.90 -10.34
CA ASP A 343 20.26 -11.72 -11.34
C ASP A 343 19.30 -12.91 -11.46
N GLY A 344 19.82 -14.15 -11.41
CA GLY A 344 19.01 -15.35 -11.50
C GLY A 344 18.06 -15.59 -10.31
N LEU A 345 18.33 -14.98 -9.16
CA LEU A 345 17.51 -15.11 -7.93
C LEU A 345 16.73 -13.85 -7.58
N ARG A 346 17.02 -12.71 -8.28
CA ARG A 346 16.46 -11.39 -7.95
C ARG A 346 14.93 -11.42 -7.92
N GLY A 347 14.28 -11.94 -8.94
CA GLY A 347 12.82 -12.02 -8.99
C GLY A 347 12.21 -12.81 -7.83
N ARG A 348 12.85 -13.91 -7.42
CA ARG A 348 12.40 -14.79 -6.32
C ARG A 348 12.50 -14.12 -4.95
N VAL A 349 13.64 -13.46 -4.70
CA VAL A 349 13.86 -12.72 -3.43
C VAL A 349 12.96 -11.50 -3.35
N MET A 350 12.76 -10.77 -4.45
CA MET A 350 11.86 -9.63 -4.50
C MET A 350 10.40 -10.04 -4.29
N ALA A 351 9.96 -11.17 -4.85
CA ALA A 351 8.63 -11.73 -4.58
C ALA A 351 8.46 -12.11 -3.11
N LEU A 352 9.48 -12.73 -2.49
CA LEU A 352 9.47 -13.05 -1.06
C LEU A 352 9.42 -11.78 -0.19
N TRP A 353 10.20 -10.76 -0.52
CA TRP A 353 10.17 -9.47 0.18
C TRP A 353 8.80 -8.79 0.07
N ALA A 354 8.20 -8.78 -1.13
CA ALA A 354 6.85 -8.23 -1.32
C ALA A 354 5.80 -9.01 -0.53
N LEU A 355 5.91 -10.35 -0.49
CA LEU A 355 5.05 -11.21 0.31
C LEU A 355 5.17 -10.90 1.81
N VAL A 356 6.38 -10.69 2.32
CA VAL A 356 6.62 -10.29 3.72
C VAL A 356 6.02 -8.91 3.99
N PHE A 357 6.26 -7.94 3.10
CA PHE A 357 5.77 -6.58 3.24
C PHE A 357 4.23 -6.49 3.31
N VAL A 358 3.54 -7.18 2.40
CA VAL A 358 2.07 -7.17 2.34
C VAL A 358 1.46 -8.19 3.31
N GLY A 359 2.10 -9.35 3.48
CA GLY A 359 1.54 -10.48 4.19
C GLY A 359 1.52 -10.35 5.71
N PHE A 360 2.44 -9.61 6.30
CA PHE A 360 2.44 -9.36 7.74
C PHE A 360 1.50 -8.23 8.16
N ALA A 361 1.09 -7.35 7.24
CA ALA A 361 0.18 -6.25 7.53
C ALA A 361 -1.18 -6.68 8.11
N PRO A 362 -1.88 -7.72 7.57
CA PRO A 362 -3.13 -8.22 8.17
C PRO A 362 -2.95 -8.71 9.61
N LEU A 363 -1.86 -9.45 9.86
CA LEU A 363 -1.54 -9.96 11.19
C LEU A 363 -1.26 -8.81 12.17
N GLY A 364 -0.50 -7.82 11.71
CA GLY A 364 -0.24 -6.59 12.46
C GLY A 364 -1.52 -5.80 12.77
N SER A 365 -2.43 -5.69 11.81
CA SER A 365 -3.71 -5.00 11.98
C SER A 365 -4.60 -5.66 13.03
N LEU A 366 -4.70 -7.00 13.00
CA LEU A 366 -5.43 -7.79 14.01
C LEU A 366 -4.80 -7.66 15.40
N LEU A 367 -3.48 -7.85 15.50
CA LEU A 367 -2.75 -7.77 16.74
C LEU A 367 -2.89 -6.37 17.38
N THR A 368 -2.71 -5.33 16.59
CA THR A 368 -2.79 -3.95 17.07
C THR A 368 -4.22 -3.58 17.46
N GLY A 369 -5.23 -4.01 16.69
CA GLY A 369 -6.64 -3.82 17.03
C GLY A 369 -7.03 -4.54 18.33
N TRP A 370 -6.55 -5.78 18.53
CA TRP A 370 -6.77 -6.56 19.74
C TRP A 370 -6.10 -5.92 20.96
N LEU A 371 -4.83 -5.53 20.85
CA LEU A 371 -4.12 -4.82 21.91
C LEU A 371 -4.80 -3.50 22.26
N ALA A 372 -5.23 -2.74 21.25
CA ALA A 372 -5.91 -1.47 21.47
C ALA A 372 -7.24 -1.63 22.22
N GLY A 373 -7.94 -2.75 22.04
CA GLY A 373 -9.13 -3.09 22.82
C GLY A 373 -8.85 -3.39 24.30
N GLY A 374 -7.66 -3.91 24.63
CA GLY A 374 -7.29 -4.27 26.00
C GLY A 374 -6.58 -3.14 26.77
N VAL A 375 -5.54 -2.54 26.17
CA VAL A 375 -4.68 -1.55 26.84
C VAL A 375 -4.88 -0.13 26.33
N GLY A 376 -5.79 0.08 25.37
CA GLY A 376 -6.04 1.35 24.70
C GLY A 376 -5.15 1.60 23.48
N ALA A 377 -5.67 2.35 22.52
CA ALA A 377 -5.00 2.63 21.26
C ALA A 377 -3.62 3.31 21.42
N PRO A 378 -3.43 4.30 22.31
CA PRO A 378 -2.11 4.92 22.51
C PRO A 378 -1.04 3.93 22.99
N ALA A 379 -1.36 3.10 24.00
CA ALA A 379 -0.41 2.14 24.54
C ALA A 379 -0.07 1.03 23.55
N ALA A 380 -1.06 0.51 22.83
CA ALA A 380 -0.86 -0.51 21.78
C ALA A 380 0.06 0.00 20.68
N LEU A 381 -0.17 1.24 20.20
CA LEU A 381 0.61 1.84 19.15
C LEU A 381 2.03 2.21 19.60
N ALA A 382 2.18 2.75 20.81
CA ALA A 382 3.49 3.05 21.40
C ALA A 382 4.33 1.79 21.56
N ALA A 383 3.74 0.70 22.05
CA ALA A 383 4.41 -0.60 22.16
C ALA A 383 4.90 -1.12 20.80
N GLY A 384 4.04 -1.05 19.76
CA GLY A 384 4.41 -1.42 18.40
C GLY A 384 5.56 -0.57 17.84
N GLY A 385 5.49 0.74 17.98
CA GLY A 385 6.53 1.68 17.56
C GLY A 385 7.85 1.48 18.33
N ALA A 386 7.79 1.30 19.64
CA ALA A 386 8.95 1.01 20.49
C ALA A 386 9.61 -0.31 20.10
N LEU A 387 8.83 -1.37 19.91
CA LEU A 387 9.35 -2.67 19.50
C LEU A 387 9.99 -2.60 18.12
N ALA A 388 9.34 -1.93 17.16
CA ALA A 388 9.90 -1.69 15.83
C ALA A 388 11.25 -0.94 15.92
N THR A 389 11.34 0.07 16.79
CA THR A 389 12.57 0.83 17.03
C THR A 389 13.67 -0.05 17.62
N VAL A 390 13.37 -0.74 18.74
CA VAL A 390 14.35 -1.57 19.47
C VAL A 390 14.90 -2.66 18.57
N VAL A 391 14.02 -3.38 17.85
CA VAL A 391 14.45 -4.44 16.94
C VAL A 391 15.27 -3.87 15.78
N SER A 392 14.88 -2.74 15.21
CA SER A 392 15.64 -2.09 14.14
C SER A 392 17.02 -1.66 14.63
N VAL A 393 17.11 -1.01 15.79
CA VAL A 393 18.41 -0.59 16.38
C VAL A 393 19.30 -1.81 16.67
N TRP A 394 18.73 -2.87 17.27
CA TRP A 394 19.48 -4.10 17.57
C TRP A 394 19.98 -4.78 16.28
N MET A 395 19.13 -4.90 15.27
CA MET A 395 19.52 -5.49 13.97
C MET A 395 20.62 -4.70 13.30
N TRP A 396 20.52 -3.38 13.28
CA TRP A 396 21.51 -2.53 12.63
C TRP A 396 22.80 -2.42 13.46
N GLY A 397 22.72 -2.41 14.79
CA GLY A 397 23.89 -2.49 15.65
C GLY A 397 24.73 -3.74 15.38
N ARG A 398 24.07 -4.88 15.12
CA ARG A 398 24.73 -6.16 14.82
C ARG A 398 25.24 -6.29 13.39
N HIS A 399 24.55 -5.69 12.42
CA HIS A 399 24.87 -5.79 10.99
C HIS A 399 25.38 -4.49 10.37
N ALA A 400 25.47 -3.40 11.14
CA ALA A 400 25.92 -2.08 10.67
C ALA A 400 27.24 -2.10 9.89
N PRO A 401 28.30 -2.82 10.30
CA PRO A 401 29.57 -2.83 9.57
C PRO A 401 29.45 -3.42 8.16
N GLN A 402 28.48 -4.32 7.96
CA GLN A 402 28.28 -5.05 6.72
C GLN A 402 27.33 -4.31 5.76
N VAL A 403 26.33 -3.59 6.30
CA VAL A 403 25.28 -2.92 5.51
C VAL A 403 25.58 -1.43 5.29
N ALA A 404 26.21 -0.74 6.25
CA ALA A 404 26.53 0.68 6.11
C ALA A 404 27.57 0.99 5.01
N LYS A 405 28.36 0.01 4.59
CA LYS A 405 29.32 0.12 3.48
C LYS A 405 28.66 -0.05 2.10
N LEU A 406 27.40 -0.47 2.04
CA LEU A 406 26.67 -0.66 0.79
C LEU A 406 26.25 0.70 0.22
N ARG A 407 26.71 1.00 -1.00
CA ARG A 407 26.34 2.18 -1.78
C ARG A 407 25.05 1.99 -2.53
#